data_8e40fc9f745e01ae1f469c726d912bd6
#
_entry.id   8e40fc9f745e01ae1f469c726d912bd6
#
_cell.length_a   1.000
_cell.length_b   1.000
_cell.length_c   1.000
_cell.angle_alpha   90.00
_cell.angle_beta   90.00
_cell.angle_gamma   90.00
#
_symmetry.space_group_name_H-M   'P 1'
#
loop_
_entity.id
_entity.type
_entity.pdbx_description
1 polymer ?
#
loop_
_entity_poly.entity_id
_entity_poly.type
_entity_poly.pdbx_seq_one_letter_code
_entity_poly.pdbx_strand_id
1 'polypeptide(L)'
;MTQARLHIVEFRGFEKFITGRAFWEVPVLVQRLCGICPISHHLAAGKAVDMLAGARVLTPTADKVRRLAHLGQTLQSHALHFFHLSSPDLLLGFDAEVGQRNLLGVLAAHPEVARRGIALRAYGQEVLRLLTGKRVHGVLVVPGGINQALGAAARATLQRDIDQIVTWSQDSVTLARELYLRDEARNQAFGSFRSSFLGLTRADGALELYDGGLRARDADGATIFDHVDPVEYTRYLREEVRSWTYLKFPYIVSRGRDAGWYRVGPLARVNNADVITTPLAEAERVRFRAHGGTTPVWASLAYHWARMIEMLHCAEAIRELLADADLGGSDLVVKGERQGTGIGVIEAPRGTLFHHYEADAQGLITRCNLIVSTTSNNQAMNTAVERVAAQYFDGRAITEGLLNHIEVAIRAYDPCLSCATHALGQMPLEVSALAPDGAVVDLVRRAADGTLTRPGATP
;
A
#
# COMPACT_ATOMS: atom_id res chain seq x y z
N MET A 1 11.07 28.47 -5.49
CA MET A 1 11.63 27.09 -5.55
C MET A 1 11.37 26.52 -6.94
N THR A 2 12.39 26.00 -7.60
CA THR A 2 12.28 25.47 -8.97
C THR A 2 12.08 23.97 -9.02
N GLN A 3 12.50 23.24 -7.98
CA GLN A 3 12.38 21.78 -7.87
C GLN A 3 12.52 21.32 -6.43
N ALA A 4 11.80 20.24 -6.07
CA ALA A 4 12.04 19.42 -4.89
C ALA A 4 12.06 17.94 -5.29
N ARG A 5 12.89 17.13 -4.63
CA ARG A 5 13.01 15.71 -4.92
C ARG A 5 13.02 14.90 -3.64
N LEU A 6 12.33 13.77 -3.65
CA LEU A 6 12.44 12.76 -2.63
C LEU A 6 13.43 11.69 -3.12
N HIS A 7 14.64 11.69 -2.55
CA HIS A 7 15.66 10.70 -2.84
C HIS A 7 15.35 9.42 -2.06
N ILE A 8 15.07 8.35 -2.77
CA ILE A 8 14.79 7.06 -2.16
C ILE A 8 16.03 6.18 -2.37
N VAL A 9 16.62 5.80 -1.25
CA VAL A 9 17.88 5.02 -1.21
C VAL A 9 17.61 3.53 -0.94
N GLU A 10 16.35 3.11 -1.03
CA GLU A 10 16.01 1.70 -0.86
C GLU A 10 16.53 0.87 -2.03
N PHE A 11 17.21 -0.23 -1.70
CA PHE A 11 17.88 -1.07 -2.69
C PHE A 11 17.04 -2.31 -3.02
N ARG A 12 16.71 -2.51 -4.30
CA ARG A 12 15.94 -3.65 -4.81
C ARG A 12 16.81 -4.92 -5.04
N GLY A 13 17.68 -5.24 -4.12
CA GLY A 13 18.59 -6.38 -4.21
C GLY A 13 17.93 -7.74 -4.28
N PHE A 14 16.65 -7.86 -3.92
CA PHE A 14 15.90 -9.11 -3.96
C PHE A 14 15.74 -9.69 -5.36
N GLU A 15 15.65 -8.89 -6.40
CA GLU A 15 15.59 -9.39 -7.79
C GLU A 15 16.83 -10.22 -8.12
N LYS A 16 18.02 -9.79 -7.64
CA LYS A 16 19.27 -10.54 -7.80
C LYS A 16 19.39 -11.69 -6.82
N PHE A 17 18.97 -11.48 -5.56
CA PHE A 17 19.03 -12.49 -4.50
C PHE A 17 18.21 -13.74 -4.82
N ILE A 18 17.08 -13.59 -5.51
CA ILE A 18 16.17 -14.68 -5.91
C ILE A 18 16.70 -15.44 -7.11
N THR A 19 17.51 -14.84 -7.99
CA THR A 19 18.11 -15.51 -9.14
C THR A 19 18.94 -16.71 -8.69
N GLY A 20 18.73 -17.87 -9.30
CA GLY A 20 19.35 -19.15 -8.94
C GLY A 20 18.66 -19.91 -7.81
N ARG A 21 17.60 -19.37 -7.21
CA ARG A 21 16.79 -20.07 -6.20
C ARG A 21 15.70 -20.90 -6.86
N ALA A 22 15.31 -21.98 -6.20
CA ALA A 22 14.18 -22.80 -6.64
C ALA A 22 12.87 -21.99 -6.56
N PHE A 23 12.03 -22.05 -7.60
CA PHE A 23 10.83 -21.23 -7.68
C PHE A 23 9.86 -21.46 -6.50
N TRP A 24 9.80 -22.67 -5.94
CA TRP A 24 8.94 -22.99 -4.81
C TRP A 24 9.39 -22.38 -3.47
N GLU A 25 10.64 -21.92 -3.36
CA GLU A 25 11.15 -21.21 -2.18
C GLU A 25 10.82 -19.71 -2.22
N VAL A 26 10.61 -19.16 -3.41
CA VAL A 26 10.46 -17.73 -3.64
C VAL A 26 9.33 -17.11 -2.79
N PRO A 27 8.12 -17.70 -2.66
CA PRO A 27 7.06 -17.11 -1.85
C PRO A 27 7.44 -16.88 -0.38
N VAL A 28 8.33 -17.70 0.16
CA VAL A 28 8.83 -17.53 1.54
C VAL A 28 9.94 -16.49 1.61
N LEU A 29 10.82 -16.45 0.62
CA LEU A 29 11.95 -15.52 0.58
C LEU A 29 11.51 -14.06 0.42
N VAL A 30 10.58 -13.79 -0.50
CA VAL A 30 10.12 -12.42 -0.80
C VAL A 30 9.32 -11.76 0.32
N GLN A 31 8.85 -12.50 1.28
CA GLN A 31 8.24 -11.91 2.49
C GLN A 31 9.20 -10.96 3.20
N ARG A 32 10.52 -11.21 3.07
CA ARG A 32 11.57 -10.39 3.71
C ARG A 32 11.76 -9.01 3.09
N LEU A 33 11.11 -8.75 1.94
CA LEU A 33 11.04 -7.41 1.37
C LEU A 33 10.34 -6.40 2.29
N CYS A 34 9.40 -6.87 3.14
CA CYS A 34 8.60 -6.01 4.00
C CYS A 34 8.24 -6.68 5.33
N GLY A 35 8.39 -5.95 6.43
CA GLY A 35 7.95 -6.39 7.76
C GLY A 35 6.49 -6.10 8.07
N ILE A 36 5.82 -5.23 7.29
CA ILE A 36 4.41 -4.84 7.51
C ILE A 36 3.47 -5.60 6.56
N CYS A 37 3.84 -5.79 5.28
CA CYS A 37 3.02 -6.46 4.27
C CYS A 37 3.64 -7.77 3.72
N PRO A 38 4.22 -8.65 4.56
CA PRO A 38 4.88 -9.86 4.08
C PRO A 38 3.94 -10.80 3.34
N ILE A 39 2.68 -10.88 3.77
CA ILE A 39 1.68 -11.74 3.15
C ILE A 39 1.31 -11.25 1.73
N SER A 40 1.33 -9.94 1.47
CA SER A 40 1.12 -9.45 0.11
C SER A 40 2.22 -9.94 -0.84
N HIS A 41 3.49 -9.87 -0.44
CA HIS A 41 4.59 -10.43 -1.22
C HIS A 41 4.49 -11.96 -1.36
N HIS A 42 4.10 -12.65 -0.28
CA HIS A 42 3.89 -14.09 -0.27
C HIS A 42 2.81 -14.52 -1.27
N LEU A 43 1.69 -13.81 -1.31
CA LEU A 43 0.56 -14.10 -2.20
C LEU A 43 0.83 -13.71 -3.66
N ALA A 44 1.46 -12.56 -3.91
CA ALA A 44 1.85 -12.17 -5.26
C ALA A 44 2.86 -13.16 -5.85
N ALA A 45 3.87 -13.56 -5.06
CA ALA A 45 4.80 -14.61 -5.46
C ALA A 45 4.08 -15.96 -5.63
N GLY A 46 3.11 -16.27 -4.76
CA GLY A 46 2.28 -17.46 -4.87
C GLY A 46 1.58 -17.57 -6.21
N LYS A 47 0.89 -16.50 -6.65
CA LYS A 47 0.24 -16.46 -7.97
C LYS A 47 1.25 -16.67 -9.12
N ALA A 48 2.43 -16.07 -9.05
CA ALA A 48 3.47 -16.28 -10.04
C ALA A 48 4.00 -17.73 -10.05
N VAL A 49 4.18 -18.29 -8.85
CA VAL A 49 4.65 -19.69 -8.68
C VAL A 49 3.58 -20.70 -9.10
N ASP A 50 2.29 -20.41 -8.88
CA ASP A 50 1.20 -21.24 -9.39
C ASP A 50 1.23 -21.32 -10.92
N MET A 51 1.49 -20.20 -11.60
CA MET A 51 1.68 -20.22 -13.05
C MET A 51 2.88 -21.07 -13.47
N LEU A 52 4.04 -20.92 -12.78
CA LEU A 52 5.22 -21.76 -13.05
C LEU A 52 4.93 -23.25 -12.83
N ALA A 53 4.08 -23.58 -11.86
CA ALA A 53 3.63 -24.95 -11.58
C ALA A 53 2.50 -25.43 -12.53
N GLY A 54 1.99 -24.58 -13.43
CA GLY A 54 0.88 -24.89 -14.32
C GLY A 54 -0.50 -24.97 -13.64
N ALA A 55 -0.65 -24.37 -12.48
CA ALA A 55 -1.86 -24.42 -11.64
C ALA A 55 -2.50 -23.03 -11.50
N ARG A 56 -2.89 -22.39 -12.62
CA ARG A 56 -3.49 -21.03 -12.60
C ARG A 56 -4.84 -20.95 -11.90
N VAL A 57 -5.60 -22.02 -11.90
CA VAL A 57 -6.91 -22.08 -11.22
C VAL A 57 -6.75 -22.95 -9.98
N LEU A 58 -6.95 -22.34 -8.82
CA LEU A 58 -6.84 -23.00 -7.54
C LEU A 58 -8.14 -23.72 -7.15
N THR A 59 -8.06 -24.58 -6.14
CA THR A 59 -9.26 -25.14 -5.49
C THR A 59 -10.04 -24.03 -4.81
N PRO A 60 -11.39 -24.14 -4.64
CA PRO A 60 -12.18 -23.15 -3.92
C PRO A 60 -11.65 -22.87 -2.52
N THR A 61 -11.20 -23.88 -1.81
CA THR A 61 -10.61 -23.73 -0.47
C THR A 61 -9.32 -22.89 -0.52
N ALA A 62 -8.39 -23.23 -1.42
CA ALA A 62 -7.13 -22.51 -1.53
C ALA A 62 -7.33 -21.04 -1.92
N ASP A 63 -8.21 -20.75 -2.87
CA ASP A 63 -8.54 -19.38 -3.28
C ASP A 63 -9.11 -18.57 -2.11
N LYS A 64 -10.14 -19.08 -1.44
CA LYS A 64 -10.83 -18.38 -0.33
C LYS A 64 -9.92 -18.17 0.88
N VAL A 65 -9.08 -19.15 1.22
CA VAL A 65 -8.12 -19.03 2.33
C VAL A 65 -7.04 -17.99 2.02
N ARG A 66 -6.54 -17.94 0.78
CA ARG A 66 -5.60 -16.90 0.35
C ARG A 66 -6.23 -15.51 0.36
N ARG A 67 -7.50 -15.38 -0.09
CA ARG A 67 -8.27 -14.13 0.01
C ARG A 67 -8.46 -13.69 1.45
N LEU A 68 -8.80 -14.60 2.35
CA LEU A 68 -8.93 -14.31 3.77
C LEU A 68 -7.61 -13.79 4.37
N ALA A 69 -6.47 -14.42 4.03
CA ALA A 69 -5.15 -13.95 4.46
C ALA A 69 -4.85 -12.56 3.90
N HIS A 70 -5.20 -12.29 2.65
CA HIS A 70 -5.00 -11.00 2.01
C HIS A 70 -5.83 -9.89 2.66
N LEU A 71 -7.10 -10.14 2.92
CA LEU A 71 -7.99 -9.20 3.61
C LEU A 71 -7.51 -8.92 5.04
N GLY A 72 -7.09 -9.95 5.79
CA GLY A 72 -6.50 -9.78 7.12
C GLY A 72 -5.20 -8.95 7.08
N GLN A 73 -4.36 -9.17 6.06
CA GLN A 73 -3.15 -8.38 5.83
C GLN A 73 -3.48 -6.91 5.53
N THR A 74 -4.48 -6.66 4.69
CA THR A 74 -4.88 -5.30 4.31
C THR A 74 -5.48 -4.56 5.50
N LEU A 75 -6.40 -5.19 6.24
CA LEU A 75 -7.02 -4.64 7.44
C LEU A 75 -5.97 -4.23 8.48
N GLN A 76 -5.04 -5.15 8.86
CA GLN A 76 -4.02 -4.83 9.86
C GLN A 76 -3.05 -3.74 9.40
N SER A 77 -2.72 -3.68 8.10
CA SER A 77 -1.83 -2.68 7.54
C SER A 77 -2.46 -1.30 7.53
N HIS A 78 -3.73 -1.19 7.14
CA HIS A 78 -4.48 0.07 7.14
C HIS A 78 -4.70 0.59 8.55
N ALA A 79 -5.02 -0.29 9.51
CA ALA A 79 -5.13 0.09 10.91
C ALA A 79 -3.78 0.60 11.45
N LEU A 80 -2.67 -0.09 11.15
CA LEU A 80 -1.33 0.38 11.55
C LEU A 80 -1.03 1.77 11.00
N HIS A 81 -1.25 1.97 9.70
CA HIS A 81 -0.95 3.25 9.06
C HIS A 81 -1.78 4.39 9.66
N PHE A 82 -3.11 4.23 9.69
CA PHE A 82 -3.99 5.32 10.13
C PHE A 82 -3.82 5.64 11.62
N PHE A 83 -3.85 4.62 12.49
CA PHE A 83 -3.89 4.82 13.95
C PHE A 83 -2.52 4.97 14.61
N HIS A 84 -1.42 4.56 13.96
CA HIS A 84 -0.09 4.61 14.58
C HIS A 84 0.87 5.53 13.83
N LEU A 85 0.81 5.57 12.48
CA LEU A 85 1.77 6.35 11.70
C LEU A 85 1.26 7.74 11.34
N SER A 86 -0.05 7.91 11.10
CA SER A 86 -0.64 9.18 10.64
C SER A 86 -1.48 9.89 11.70
N SER A 87 -1.95 9.15 12.72
CA SER A 87 -2.84 9.72 13.74
C SER A 87 -2.26 10.90 14.50
N PRO A 88 -0.95 10.98 14.81
CA PRO A 88 -0.41 12.17 15.48
C PRO A 88 -0.67 13.45 14.68
N ASP A 89 -0.39 13.44 13.38
CA ASP A 89 -0.63 14.61 12.53
C ASP A 89 -2.12 14.89 12.34
N LEU A 90 -2.92 13.85 12.11
CA LEU A 90 -4.34 13.99 11.78
C LEU A 90 -5.20 14.41 12.98
N LEU A 91 -4.88 13.93 14.18
CA LEU A 91 -5.65 14.15 15.40
C LEU A 91 -5.14 15.36 16.20
N LEU A 92 -3.82 15.55 16.29
CA LEU A 92 -3.21 16.61 17.09
C LEU A 92 -2.91 17.87 16.26
N GLY A 93 -2.80 17.71 14.92
CA GLY A 93 -2.51 18.79 13.99
C GLY A 93 -1.07 18.74 13.46
N PHE A 94 -0.88 19.28 12.23
CA PHE A 94 0.41 19.25 11.54
C PHE A 94 1.45 20.14 12.21
N ASP A 95 1.00 21.20 12.88
CA ASP A 95 1.83 22.19 13.59
C ASP A 95 1.85 21.97 15.11
N ALA A 96 1.32 20.82 15.60
CA ALA A 96 1.41 20.49 17.01
C ALA A 96 2.86 20.35 17.47
N GLU A 97 3.12 20.63 18.74
CA GLU A 97 4.46 20.55 19.33
C GLU A 97 5.07 19.16 19.13
N VAL A 98 6.32 19.09 18.69
CA VAL A 98 7.02 17.86 18.35
C VAL A 98 6.99 16.83 19.48
N GLY A 99 7.17 17.29 20.74
CA GLY A 99 7.15 16.42 21.91
C GLY A 99 5.79 15.76 22.18
N GLN A 100 4.71 16.35 21.69
CA GLN A 100 3.33 15.84 21.84
C GLN A 100 2.84 15.11 20.56
N ARG A 101 3.37 15.46 19.39
CA ARG A 101 2.97 14.90 18.09
C ARG A 101 3.53 13.48 17.90
N ASN A 102 3.12 12.58 18.75
CA ASN A 102 3.53 11.17 18.76
C ASN A 102 2.40 10.28 19.28
N LEU A 103 2.63 8.97 19.30
CA LEU A 103 1.64 7.99 19.70
C LEU A 103 1.20 8.13 21.18
N LEU A 104 2.09 8.56 22.06
CA LEU A 104 1.75 8.80 23.47
C LEU A 104 0.83 10.01 23.62
N GLY A 105 1.05 11.07 22.85
CA GLY A 105 0.16 12.21 22.75
C GLY A 105 -1.23 11.82 22.24
N VAL A 106 -1.31 10.97 21.23
CA VAL A 106 -2.60 10.44 20.74
C VAL A 106 -3.29 9.61 21.82
N LEU A 107 -2.55 8.74 22.52
CA LEU A 107 -3.12 7.94 23.60
C LEU A 107 -3.67 8.79 24.75
N ALA A 108 -2.98 9.87 25.08
CA ALA A 108 -3.42 10.81 26.13
C ALA A 108 -4.66 11.61 25.71
N ALA A 109 -4.69 12.14 24.48
CA ALA A 109 -5.76 13.01 23.98
C ALA A 109 -6.99 12.21 23.44
N HIS A 110 -6.75 11.04 22.84
CA HIS A 110 -7.76 10.23 22.15
C HIS A 110 -7.68 8.74 22.52
N PRO A 111 -7.81 8.35 23.82
CA PRO A 111 -7.55 6.98 24.28
C PRO A 111 -8.43 5.93 23.61
N GLU A 112 -9.70 6.25 23.32
CA GLU A 112 -10.62 5.32 22.64
C GLU A 112 -10.20 5.05 21.19
N VAL A 113 -9.79 6.09 20.47
CA VAL A 113 -9.32 5.97 19.08
C VAL A 113 -8.06 5.10 19.04
N ALA A 114 -7.12 5.33 19.94
CA ALA A 114 -5.89 4.54 20.05
C ALA A 114 -6.19 3.07 20.36
N ARG A 115 -7.09 2.79 21.33
CA ARG A 115 -7.48 1.43 21.72
C ARG A 115 -8.13 0.67 20.56
N ARG A 116 -9.07 1.30 19.84
CA ARG A 116 -9.72 0.72 18.66
C ARG A 116 -8.72 0.41 17.55
N GLY A 117 -7.78 1.32 17.28
CA GLY A 117 -6.72 1.11 16.29
C GLY A 117 -5.83 -0.09 16.63
N ILE A 118 -5.47 -0.27 17.89
CA ILE A 118 -4.71 -1.44 18.38
C ILE A 118 -5.52 -2.73 18.15
N ALA A 119 -6.81 -2.72 18.49
CA ALA A 119 -7.68 -3.89 18.38
C ALA A 119 -7.92 -4.29 16.90
N LEU A 120 -8.17 -3.33 16.01
CA LEU A 120 -8.30 -3.57 14.56
C LEU A 120 -7.04 -4.22 13.98
N ARG A 121 -5.87 -3.67 14.31
CA ARG A 121 -4.60 -4.25 13.91
C ARG A 121 -4.40 -5.66 14.47
N ALA A 122 -4.69 -5.85 15.77
CA ALA A 122 -4.54 -7.14 16.43
C ALA A 122 -5.41 -8.23 15.81
N TYR A 123 -6.65 -7.88 15.41
CA TYR A 123 -7.55 -8.81 14.74
C TYR A 123 -7.00 -9.26 13.39
N GLY A 124 -6.55 -8.35 12.53
CA GLY A 124 -5.93 -8.72 11.25
C GLY A 124 -4.68 -9.59 11.42
N GLN A 125 -3.85 -9.30 12.45
CA GLN A 125 -2.71 -10.16 12.80
C GLN A 125 -3.14 -11.54 13.33
N GLU A 126 -4.28 -11.64 14.00
CA GLU A 126 -4.81 -12.91 14.46
C GLU A 126 -5.32 -13.77 13.30
N VAL A 127 -6.00 -13.15 12.30
CA VAL A 127 -6.33 -13.82 11.04
C VAL A 127 -5.07 -14.45 10.43
N LEU A 128 -3.99 -13.68 10.30
CA LEU A 128 -2.73 -14.18 9.74
C LEU A 128 -2.12 -15.29 10.59
N ARG A 129 -2.09 -15.14 11.92
CA ARG A 129 -1.54 -16.14 12.82
C ARG A 129 -2.25 -17.49 12.69
N LEU A 130 -3.57 -17.46 12.61
CA LEU A 130 -4.39 -18.68 12.51
C LEU A 130 -4.23 -19.38 11.15
N LEU A 131 -4.01 -18.63 10.08
CA LEU A 131 -3.82 -19.18 8.73
C LEU A 131 -2.37 -19.59 8.42
N THR A 132 -1.38 -18.89 8.99
CA THR A 132 0.02 -19.04 8.58
C THR A 132 0.95 -19.51 9.70
N GLY A 133 0.43 -19.69 10.90
CA GLY A 133 1.17 -20.07 12.12
C GLY A 133 1.89 -18.90 12.80
N LYS A 134 2.03 -17.74 12.15
CA LYS A 134 2.74 -16.58 12.69
C LYS A 134 2.01 -15.27 12.32
N ARG A 135 2.13 -14.25 13.19
CA ARG A 135 1.62 -12.89 12.91
C ARG A 135 2.39 -12.18 11.80
N VAL A 136 3.67 -12.49 11.65
CA VAL A 136 4.59 -11.92 10.66
C VAL A 136 5.42 -13.05 10.05
N HIS A 137 5.62 -13.04 8.73
CA HIS A 137 6.42 -14.01 7.99
C HIS A 137 5.98 -15.49 8.21
N GLY A 138 4.67 -15.73 8.30
CA GLY A 138 4.13 -17.09 8.32
C GLY A 138 4.06 -17.71 6.92
N VAL A 139 3.84 -19.01 6.83
CA VAL A 139 3.80 -19.73 5.54
C VAL A 139 2.40 -20.24 5.30
N LEU A 140 1.86 -19.94 4.14
CA LEU A 140 0.54 -20.40 3.69
C LEU A 140 0.61 -21.04 2.30
N VAL A 141 1.29 -20.35 1.37
CA VAL A 141 1.32 -20.71 -0.05
C VAL A 141 2.28 -21.86 -0.29
N VAL A 142 1.81 -22.83 -1.03
CA VAL A 142 2.61 -23.83 -1.74
C VAL A 142 2.28 -23.75 -3.24
N PRO A 143 3.16 -24.24 -4.15
CA PRO A 143 2.85 -24.23 -5.58
C PRO A 143 1.52 -24.95 -5.87
N GLY A 144 0.59 -24.22 -6.51
CA GLY A 144 -0.73 -24.72 -6.83
C GLY A 144 -1.75 -24.69 -5.71
N GLY A 145 -1.45 -24.05 -4.53
CA GLY A 145 -2.43 -24.03 -3.45
C GLY A 145 -1.91 -23.52 -2.11
N ILE A 146 -2.35 -24.17 -1.05
CA ILE A 146 -2.06 -23.83 0.34
C ILE A 146 -1.62 -25.07 1.14
N ASN A 147 -0.89 -24.83 2.23
CA ASN A 147 -0.42 -25.90 3.11
C ASN A 147 -1.46 -26.35 4.17
N GLN A 148 -2.46 -25.50 4.45
CA GLN A 148 -3.53 -25.82 5.42
C GLN A 148 -4.79 -25.01 5.18
N ALA A 149 -5.95 -25.59 5.46
CA ALA A 149 -7.24 -24.90 5.50
C ALA A 149 -7.46 -24.22 6.86
N LEU A 150 -8.50 -23.40 6.97
CA LEU A 150 -8.91 -22.81 8.25
C LEU A 150 -9.69 -23.82 9.09
N GLY A 151 -9.11 -24.30 10.17
CA GLY A 151 -9.77 -25.22 11.10
C GLY A 151 -10.99 -24.61 11.81
N ALA A 152 -11.97 -25.43 12.17
CA ALA A 152 -13.23 -25.00 12.78
C ALA A 152 -13.06 -24.13 14.05
N ALA A 153 -12.12 -24.48 14.93
CA ALA A 153 -11.85 -23.73 16.15
C ALA A 153 -11.27 -22.34 15.85
N ALA A 154 -10.37 -22.25 14.85
CA ALA A 154 -9.78 -20.99 14.39
C ALA A 154 -10.86 -20.10 13.74
N ARG A 155 -11.74 -20.69 12.92
CA ARG A 155 -12.89 -20.02 12.32
C ARG A 155 -13.82 -19.44 13.39
N ALA A 156 -14.21 -20.24 14.39
CA ALA A 156 -15.06 -19.77 15.48
C ALA A 156 -14.42 -18.63 16.29
N THR A 157 -13.09 -18.67 16.48
CA THR A 157 -12.36 -17.58 17.13
C THR A 157 -12.50 -16.26 16.36
N LEU A 158 -12.35 -16.29 15.03
CA LEU A 158 -12.49 -15.09 14.20
C LEU A 158 -13.95 -14.62 14.12
N GLN A 159 -14.91 -15.54 14.03
CA GLN A 159 -16.34 -15.22 13.97
C GLN A 159 -16.86 -14.51 15.22
N ARG A 160 -16.29 -14.80 16.40
CA ARG A 160 -16.72 -14.18 17.65
C ARG A 160 -16.58 -12.64 17.65
N ASP A 161 -15.53 -12.12 17.03
CA ASP A 161 -15.15 -10.72 17.17
C ASP A 161 -15.43 -9.89 15.89
N ILE A 162 -15.76 -10.53 14.75
CA ILE A 162 -15.81 -9.87 13.45
C ILE A 162 -16.86 -8.76 13.37
N ASP A 163 -18.01 -8.90 13.99
CA ASP A 163 -19.06 -7.87 13.94
C ASP A 163 -18.62 -6.58 14.64
N GLN A 164 -17.88 -6.72 15.74
CA GLN A 164 -17.27 -5.58 16.43
C GLN A 164 -16.18 -4.93 15.57
N ILE A 165 -15.39 -5.72 14.83
CA ILE A 165 -14.37 -5.23 13.90
C ILE A 165 -15.02 -4.45 12.75
N VAL A 166 -16.14 -4.91 12.20
CA VAL A 166 -16.91 -4.17 11.19
C VAL A 166 -17.40 -2.84 11.75
N THR A 167 -17.98 -2.85 12.95
CA THR A 167 -18.45 -1.63 13.62
C THR A 167 -17.31 -0.62 13.82
N TRP A 168 -16.18 -1.04 14.36
CA TRP A 168 -15.03 -0.16 14.54
C TRP A 168 -14.38 0.31 13.23
N SER A 169 -14.46 -0.49 12.18
CA SER A 169 -14.02 -0.08 10.85
C SER A 169 -14.94 1.01 10.29
N GLN A 170 -16.25 0.91 10.48
CA GLN A 170 -17.21 1.93 10.10
C GLN A 170 -17.01 3.26 10.89
N ASP A 171 -16.76 3.18 12.20
CA ASP A 171 -16.39 4.34 13.01
C ASP A 171 -15.10 5.00 12.51
N SER A 172 -14.13 4.17 12.06
CA SER A 172 -12.86 4.67 11.50
C SER A 172 -13.04 5.41 10.18
N VAL A 173 -13.95 4.95 9.33
CA VAL A 173 -14.34 5.67 8.10
C VAL A 173 -14.96 7.02 8.44
N THR A 174 -15.87 7.04 9.41
CA THR A 174 -16.51 8.28 9.87
C THR A 174 -15.48 9.26 10.40
N LEU A 175 -14.56 8.80 11.26
CA LEU A 175 -13.47 9.62 11.78
C LEU A 175 -12.59 10.18 10.65
N ALA A 176 -12.17 9.36 9.71
CA ALA A 176 -11.32 9.81 8.60
C ALA A 176 -12.01 10.85 7.73
N ARG A 177 -13.29 10.67 7.44
CA ARG A 177 -14.12 11.64 6.71
C ARG A 177 -14.23 12.96 7.48
N GLU A 178 -14.55 12.92 8.76
CA GLU A 178 -14.68 14.12 9.60
C GLU A 178 -13.35 14.88 9.69
N LEU A 179 -12.24 14.19 9.87
CA LEU A 179 -10.90 14.80 9.85
C LEU A 179 -10.58 15.46 8.50
N TYR A 180 -10.97 14.83 7.39
CA TYR A 180 -10.78 15.39 6.07
C TYR A 180 -11.65 16.64 5.85
N LEU A 181 -12.92 16.61 6.26
CA LEU A 181 -13.88 17.70 6.05
C LEU A 181 -13.71 18.86 7.04
N ARG A 182 -13.08 18.63 8.20
CA ARG A 182 -12.84 19.67 9.22
C ARG A 182 -12.10 20.90 8.70
N ASP A 183 -11.15 20.68 7.79
CA ASP A 183 -10.41 21.72 7.09
C ASP A 183 -10.27 21.36 5.61
N GLU A 184 -11.43 21.28 4.97
CA GLU A 184 -11.57 20.75 3.62
C GLU A 184 -10.73 21.51 2.61
N ALA A 185 -10.74 22.86 2.66
CA ALA A 185 -10.00 23.68 1.72
C ALA A 185 -8.49 23.42 1.78
N ARG A 186 -7.92 23.34 2.98
CA ARG A 186 -6.52 22.96 3.18
C ARG A 186 -6.26 21.53 2.70
N ASN A 187 -7.10 20.60 3.11
CA ASN A 187 -6.90 19.17 2.81
C ASN A 187 -7.04 18.86 1.32
N GLN A 188 -7.87 19.61 0.60
CA GLN A 188 -7.96 19.52 -0.85
C GLN A 188 -6.73 20.11 -1.56
N ALA A 189 -6.15 21.19 -1.03
CA ALA A 189 -5.01 21.87 -1.63
C ALA A 189 -3.66 21.20 -1.29
N PHE A 190 -3.56 20.54 -0.12
CA PHE A 190 -2.31 20.03 0.44
C PHE A 190 -1.67 18.95 -0.42
N GLY A 191 -0.55 19.28 -1.07
CA GLY A 191 0.21 18.34 -1.91
C GLY A 191 -0.61 17.72 -3.04
N SER A 192 -1.70 18.35 -3.46
CA SER A 192 -2.65 17.79 -4.42
C SER A 192 -2.27 18.11 -5.87
N PHE A 193 -2.57 17.18 -6.76
CA PHE A 193 -2.36 17.31 -8.19
C PHE A 193 -3.21 16.28 -8.95
N ARG A 194 -3.46 16.55 -10.21
CA ARG A 194 -4.16 15.64 -11.12
C ARG A 194 -3.22 14.56 -11.61
N SER A 195 -3.69 13.31 -11.66
CA SER A 195 -2.90 12.16 -12.14
C SER A 195 -3.79 11.07 -12.69
N SER A 196 -3.20 10.16 -13.45
CA SER A 196 -3.81 8.87 -13.75
C SER A 196 -3.82 7.97 -12.52
N PHE A 197 -4.70 6.96 -12.54
CA PHE A 197 -4.85 5.93 -11.51
C PHE A 197 -4.77 4.54 -12.12
N LEU A 198 -4.09 3.61 -11.45
CA LEU A 198 -4.00 2.21 -11.82
C LEU A 198 -4.48 1.33 -10.67
N GLY A 199 -5.16 0.23 -10.97
CA GLY A 199 -5.57 -0.78 -10.02
C GLY A 199 -6.19 -2.00 -10.69
N LEU A 200 -6.52 -3.02 -9.90
CA LEU A 200 -7.28 -4.17 -10.33
C LEU A 200 -8.78 -3.92 -10.17
N THR A 201 -9.56 -4.43 -11.12
CA THR A 201 -11.02 -4.49 -11.03
C THR A 201 -11.50 -5.86 -11.51
N ARG A 202 -12.67 -6.28 -11.01
CA ARG A 202 -13.40 -7.43 -11.55
C ARG A 202 -13.94 -7.10 -12.94
N ALA A 203 -14.41 -8.12 -13.66
CA ALA A 203 -15.02 -7.95 -14.98
C ALA A 203 -16.30 -7.09 -14.95
N ASP A 204 -17.00 -7.04 -13.83
CA ASP A 204 -18.16 -6.16 -13.60
C ASP A 204 -17.79 -4.75 -13.13
N GLY A 205 -16.50 -4.40 -13.09
CA GLY A 205 -15.98 -3.13 -12.63
C GLY A 205 -15.86 -2.99 -11.12
N ALA A 206 -16.20 -4.01 -10.35
CA ALA A 206 -16.09 -3.97 -8.90
C ALA A 206 -14.63 -3.90 -8.43
N LEU A 207 -14.43 -3.29 -7.26
CA LEU A 207 -13.14 -3.29 -6.57
C LEU A 207 -12.65 -4.72 -6.35
N GLU A 208 -11.40 -4.99 -6.71
CA GLU A 208 -10.78 -6.29 -6.50
C GLU A 208 -9.37 -6.13 -5.91
N LEU A 209 -9.07 -6.91 -4.87
CA LEU A 209 -7.78 -6.81 -4.20
C LEU A 209 -6.84 -7.98 -4.52
N TYR A 210 -7.37 -9.12 -4.95
CA TYR A 210 -6.58 -10.34 -5.11
C TYR A 210 -6.48 -10.82 -6.56
N ASP A 211 -7.60 -10.82 -7.30
CA ASP A 211 -7.64 -11.36 -8.67
C ASP A 211 -8.59 -10.54 -9.54
N GLY A 212 -8.08 -10.00 -10.67
CA GLY A 212 -8.84 -9.13 -11.55
C GLY A 212 -8.03 -8.67 -12.74
N GLY A 213 -8.63 -7.86 -13.59
CA GLY A 213 -7.98 -7.20 -14.71
C GLY A 213 -7.37 -5.84 -14.31
N LEU A 214 -6.28 -5.46 -14.95
CA LEU A 214 -5.72 -4.12 -14.78
C LEU A 214 -6.63 -3.09 -15.45
N ARG A 215 -6.95 -2.04 -14.71
CA ARG A 215 -7.67 -0.85 -15.19
C ARG A 215 -6.85 0.39 -14.90
N ALA A 216 -6.72 1.27 -15.90
CA ALA A 216 -6.18 2.60 -15.73
C ALA A 216 -7.17 3.65 -16.20
N ARG A 217 -7.38 4.69 -15.38
CA ARG A 217 -8.14 5.90 -15.72
C ARG A 217 -7.23 7.11 -15.67
N ASP A 218 -7.48 8.07 -16.52
CA ASP A 218 -6.75 9.33 -16.50
C ASP A 218 -7.29 10.32 -15.44
N ALA A 219 -6.72 11.50 -15.41
CA ALA A 219 -7.08 12.53 -14.45
C ALA A 219 -8.52 13.04 -14.59
N ASP A 220 -9.18 12.83 -15.71
CA ASP A 220 -10.58 13.19 -15.93
C ASP A 220 -11.55 12.01 -15.69
N GLY A 221 -10.98 10.85 -15.35
CA GLY A 221 -11.73 9.60 -15.14
C GLY A 221 -11.99 8.82 -16.42
N ALA A 222 -11.47 9.28 -17.56
CA ALA A 222 -11.57 8.55 -18.82
C ALA A 222 -10.68 7.29 -18.78
N THR A 223 -11.20 6.20 -19.33
CA THR A 223 -10.49 4.92 -19.38
C THR A 223 -9.31 4.99 -20.34
N ILE A 224 -8.09 4.68 -19.86
CA ILE A 224 -6.90 4.50 -20.69
C ILE A 224 -6.83 3.08 -21.22
N PHE A 225 -7.03 2.11 -20.34
CA PHE A 225 -7.24 0.69 -20.64
C PHE A 225 -8.06 0.03 -19.53
N ASP A 226 -8.71 -1.08 -19.84
CA ASP A 226 -9.57 -1.83 -18.94
C ASP A 226 -9.50 -3.33 -19.22
N HIS A 227 -9.79 -4.13 -18.21
CA HIS A 227 -9.82 -5.60 -18.27
C HIS A 227 -8.55 -6.25 -18.87
N VAL A 228 -7.39 -5.58 -18.72
CA VAL A 228 -6.13 -6.14 -19.20
C VAL A 228 -5.71 -7.31 -18.30
N ASP A 229 -5.46 -8.49 -18.89
CA ASP A 229 -4.87 -9.61 -18.14
C ASP A 229 -3.53 -9.15 -17.53
N PRO A 230 -3.36 -9.24 -16.20
CA PRO A 230 -2.12 -8.84 -15.55
C PRO A 230 -0.86 -9.50 -16.10
N VAL A 231 -0.98 -10.65 -16.75
CA VAL A 231 0.14 -11.34 -17.44
C VAL A 231 0.70 -10.50 -18.59
N GLU A 232 -0.12 -9.66 -19.21
CA GLU A 232 0.29 -8.79 -20.30
C GLU A 232 0.80 -7.41 -19.86
N TYR A 233 0.99 -7.19 -18.56
CA TYR A 233 1.33 -5.86 -18.01
C TYR A 233 2.49 -5.17 -18.74
N THR A 234 3.49 -5.92 -19.23
CA THR A 234 4.66 -5.37 -19.92
C THR A 234 4.35 -4.67 -21.24
N ARG A 235 3.16 -4.89 -21.83
CA ARG A 235 2.68 -4.15 -23.00
C ARG A 235 2.17 -2.75 -22.64
N TYR A 236 1.69 -2.60 -21.42
CA TYR A 236 1.00 -1.40 -20.94
C TYR A 236 1.85 -0.54 -20.02
N LEU A 237 2.78 -1.18 -19.28
CA LEU A 237 3.61 -0.52 -18.28
C LEU A 237 5.09 -0.73 -18.58
N ARG A 238 5.88 0.32 -18.33
CA ARG A 238 7.35 0.32 -18.36
C ARG A 238 7.89 1.02 -17.14
N GLU A 239 9.17 0.79 -16.84
CA GLU A 239 9.88 1.42 -15.75
C GLU A 239 11.03 2.26 -16.30
N GLU A 240 11.14 3.52 -15.85
CA GLU A 240 12.26 4.41 -16.12
C GLU A 240 13.23 4.38 -14.95
N VAL A 241 14.53 4.44 -15.21
CA VAL A 241 15.61 4.59 -14.22
C VAL A 241 16.12 6.02 -14.25
N ARG A 242 16.31 6.63 -13.09
CA ARG A 242 16.92 7.96 -12.92
C ARG A 242 18.14 7.86 -12.00
N SER A 243 19.19 8.64 -12.28
CA SER A 243 20.50 8.53 -11.62
C SER A 243 20.50 8.92 -10.14
N TRP A 244 19.47 9.63 -9.66
CA TRP A 244 19.43 10.21 -8.32
C TRP A 244 18.57 9.41 -7.30
N THR A 245 17.99 8.27 -7.69
CA THR A 245 17.19 7.42 -6.79
C THR A 245 17.26 5.96 -7.22
N TYR A 246 17.23 5.04 -6.27
CA TYR A 246 17.16 3.60 -6.54
C TYR A 246 15.77 3.14 -6.99
N LEU A 247 14.71 3.83 -6.59
CA LEU A 247 13.38 3.51 -7.08
C LEU A 247 13.22 3.94 -8.53
N LYS A 248 12.70 3.04 -9.33
CA LYS A 248 12.31 3.31 -10.72
C LYS A 248 11.02 4.14 -10.75
N PHE A 249 10.68 4.63 -11.93
CA PHE A 249 9.47 5.40 -12.23
C PHE A 249 8.63 4.62 -13.25
N PRO A 250 7.65 3.84 -12.78
CA PRO A 250 6.72 3.17 -13.68
C PRO A 250 5.81 4.17 -14.40
N TYR A 251 5.51 3.89 -15.66
CA TYR A 251 4.63 4.71 -16.49
C TYR A 251 3.81 3.88 -17.47
N ILE A 252 2.66 4.43 -17.87
CA ILE A 252 1.77 3.88 -18.89
C ILE A 252 2.35 4.16 -20.27
N VAL A 253 2.64 3.12 -21.03
CA VAL A 253 3.35 3.17 -22.31
C VAL A 253 2.66 4.10 -23.32
N SER A 254 1.32 4.01 -23.43
CA SER A 254 0.54 4.83 -24.38
C SER A 254 0.56 6.32 -24.07
N ARG A 255 0.96 6.73 -22.87
CA ARG A 255 1.06 8.14 -22.44
C ARG A 255 2.50 8.68 -22.43
N GLY A 256 3.50 7.79 -22.63
CA GLY A 256 4.92 8.14 -22.60
C GLY A 256 5.47 8.42 -21.19
N ARG A 257 6.78 8.68 -21.10
CA ARG A 257 7.50 8.79 -19.81
C ARG A 257 7.06 10.00 -18.97
N ASP A 258 6.80 11.12 -19.62
CA ASP A 258 6.56 12.39 -18.93
C ASP A 258 5.12 12.52 -18.42
N ALA A 259 4.15 11.97 -19.15
CA ALA A 259 2.73 12.07 -18.85
C ALA A 259 2.10 10.74 -18.37
N GLY A 260 2.83 9.65 -18.48
CA GLY A 260 2.29 8.30 -18.24
C GLY A 260 2.40 7.80 -16.80
N TRP A 261 2.98 8.57 -15.88
CA TRP A 261 3.02 8.18 -14.48
C TRP A 261 1.61 8.18 -13.84
N TYR A 262 1.44 7.39 -12.81
CA TYR A 262 0.14 7.13 -12.21
C TYR A 262 0.25 6.93 -10.70
N ARG A 263 -0.88 7.00 -10.02
CA ARG A 263 -1.02 6.61 -8.61
C ARG A 263 -1.64 5.24 -8.47
N VAL A 264 -1.25 4.53 -7.42
CA VAL A 264 -1.83 3.26 -6.98
C VAL A 264 -2.25 3.35 -5.51
N GLY A 265 -2.84 2.31 -4.96
CA GLY A 265 -3.25 2.24 -3.57
C GLY A 265 -4.71 2.63 -3.34
N PRO A 266 -5.15 2.83 -2.09
CA PRO A 266 -6.55 3.00 -1.77
C PRO A 266 -7.26 4.09 -2.57
N LEU A 267 -6.63 5.26 -2.73
CA LEU A 267 -7.20 6.36 -3.50
C LEU A 267 -7.42 5.98 -4.97
N ALA A 268 -6.46 5.28 -5.58
CA ALA A 268 -6.57 4.83 -6.96
C ALA A 268 -7.68 3.77 -7.11
N ARG A 269 -7.74 2.81 -6.20
CA ARG A 269 -8.74 1.73 -6.24
C ARG A 269 -10.16 2.25 -6.08
N VAL A 270 -10.41 3.14 -5.11
CA VAL A 270 -11.73 3.74 -4.89
C VAL A 270 -12.15 4.64 -6.08
N ASN A 271 -11.19 5.30 -6.75
CA ASN A 271 -11.47 6.07 -7.97
C ASN A 271 -11.69 5.18 -9.20
N ASN A 272 -10.98 4.06 -9.31
CA ASN A 272 -11.08 3.15 -10.46
C ASN A 272 -12.29 2.22 -10.41
N ALA A 273 -12.71 1.79 -9.22
CA ALA A 273 -13.84 0.88 -9.06
C ALA A 273 -15.17 1.58 -9.37
N ASP A 274 -16.03 0.87 -10.10
CA ASP A 274 -17.40 1.32 -10.37
C ASP A 274 -18.31 1.02 -9.18
N VAL A 275 -18.00 -0.02 -8.38
CA VAL A 275 -18.72 -0.44 -7.19
C VAL A 275 -17.79 -1.16 -6.21
N ILE A 276 -18.11 -1.13 -4.91
CA ILE A 276 -17.57 -2.04 -3.90
C ILE A 276 -18.66 -3.04 -3.52
N THR A 277 -18.34 -4.34 -3.53
CA THR A 277 -19.35 -5.39 -3.35
C THR A 277 -19.92 -5.49 -1.94
N THR A 278 -19.26 -4.91 -0.94
CA THR A 278 -19.72 -4.90 0.44
C THR A 278 -20.54 -3.63 0.74
N PRO A 279 -21.72 -3.74 1.39
CA PRO A 279 -22.70 -2.66 1.39
C PRO A 279 -22.30 -1.42 2.17
N LEU A 280 -21.63 -1.55 3.33
CA LEU A 280 -21.25 -0.38 4.13
C LEU A 280 -20.10 0.39 3.48
N ALA A 281 -19.11 -0.32 2.93
CA ALA A 281 -18.00 0.30 2.21
C ALA A 281 -18.48 0.95 0.90
N GLU A 282 -19.43 0.33 0.19
CA GLU A 282 -20.03 0.93 -1.02
C GLU A 282 -20.78 2.22 -0.71
N ALA A 283 -21.59 2.24 0.33
CA ALA A 283 -22.30 3.45 0.74
C ALA A 283 -21.33 4.61 1.00
N GLU A 284 -20.17 4.32 1.56
CA GLU A 284 -19.15 5.34 1.81
C GLU A 284 -18.35 5.70 0.55
N ARG A 285 -18.08 4.73 -0.35
CA ARG A 285 -17.47 5.01 -1.66
C ARG A 285 -18.34 5.99 -2.47
N VAL A 286 -19.65 5.81 -2.47
CA VAL A 286 -20.58 6.72 -3.13
C VAL A 286 -20.45 8.15 -2.58
N ARG A 287 -20.40 8.31 -1.24
CA ARG A 287 -20.16 9.61 -0.61
C ARG A 287 -18.80 10.20 -0.99
N PHE A 288 -17.76 9.40 -0.95
CA PHE A 288 -16.41 9.80 -1.34
C PHE A 288 -16.35 10.27 -2.81
N ARG A 289 -16.98 9.52 -3.71
CA ARG A 289 -17.03 9.86 -5.14
C ARG A 289 -17.84 11.14 -5.40
N ALA A 290 -18.97 11.31 -4.70
CA ALA A 290 -19.78 12.53 -4.80
C ALA A 290 -18.98 13.79 -4.41
N HIS A 291 -17.99 13.67 -3.51
CA HIS A 291 -17.09 14.75 -3.13
C HIS A 291 -16.19 15.23 -4.30
N GLY A 292 -15.81 14.33 -5.21
CA GLY A 292 -15.08 14.68 -6.45
C GLY A 292 -15.96 15.25 -7.58
N GLY A 293 -17.27 15.21 -7.42
CA GLY A 293 -18.23 15.58 -8.48
C GLY A 293 -18.15 14.62 -9.67
N THR A 294 -17.93 15.17 -10.87
CA THR A 294 -17.81 14.38 -12.12
C THR A 294 -16.40 13.83 -12.35
N THR A 295 -15.44 14.22 -11.56
CA THR A 295 -14.02 13.85 -11.73
C THR A 295 -13.54 12.94 -10.59
N PRO A 296 -12.41 12.24 -10.74
CA PRO A 296 -11.77 11.54 -9.64
C PRO A 296 -11.39 12.49 -8.49
N VAL A 297 -11.31 11.97 -7.27
CA VAL A 297 -10.76 12.71 -6.12
C VAL A 297 -9.23 12.64 -6.19
N TRP A 298 -8.55 13.81 -6.34
CA TRP A 298 -7.08 13.84 -6.45
C TRP A 298 -6.35 14.24 -5.18
N ALA A 299 -7.05 14.80 -4.20
CA ALA A 299 -6.44 15.31 -2.99
C ALA A 299 -5.55 14.25 -2.33
N SER A 300 -4.29 14.59 -2.05
CA SER A 300 -3.35 13.62 -1.46
C SER A 300 -3.80 13.15 -0.08
N LEU A 301 -4.37 14.03 0.75
CA LEU A 301 -4.88 13.65 2.07
C LEU A 301 -6.16 12.80 2.01
N ALA A 302 -6.88 12.76 0.88
CA ALA A 302 -8.02 11.87 0.67
C ALA A 302 -7.61 10.37 0.64
N TYR A 303 -6.30 10.06 0.50
CA TYR A 303 -5.79 8.70 0.71
C TYR A 303 -6.19 8.11 2.05
N HIS A 304 -6.27 8.92 3.12
CA HIS A 304 -6.63 8.44 4.45
C HIS A 304 -8.09 8.00 4.51
N TRP A 305 -8.99 8.77 3.93
CA TRP A 305 -10.42 8.41 3.83
C TRP A 305 -10.63 7.18 2.94
N ALA A 306 -10.04 7.16 1.74
CA ALA A 306 -10.09 6.00 0.85
C ALA A 306 -9.54 4.72 1.50
N ARG A 307 -8.46 4.83 2.29
CA ARG A 307 -7.88 3.71 3.05
C ARG A 307 -8.82 3.15 4.10
N MET A 308 -9.60 4.00 4.78
CA MET A 308 -10.58 3.53 5.75
C MET A 308 -11.80 2.89 5.08
N ILE A 309 -12.22 3.37 3.91
CA ILE A 309 -13.24 2.68 3.08
C ILE A 309 -12.78 1.27 2.75
N GLU A 310 -11.55 1.10 2.31
CA GLU A 310 -11.00 -0.20 1.98
C GLU A 310 -10.80 -1.10 3.22
N MET A 311 -10.44 -0.53 4.37
CA MET A 311 -10.39 -1.27 5.63
C MET A 311 -11.76 -1.80 6.03
N LEU A 312 -12.82 -1.00 5.86
CA LEU A 312 -14.20 -1.41 6.09
C LEU A 312 -14.61 -2.53 5.12
N HIS A 313 -14.31 -2.38 3.83
CA HIS A 313 -14.51 -3.44 2.85
C HIS A 313 -13.83 -4.76 3.29
N CYS A 314 -12.59 -4.70 3.72
CA CYS A 314 -11.88 -5.89 4.20
C CYS A 314 -12.57 -6.53 5.40
N ALA A 315 -13.07 -5.76 6.36
CA ALA A 315 -13.79 -6.28 7.51
C ALA A 315 -15.12 -6.97 7.12
N GLU A 316 -15.91 -6.34 6.25
CA GLU A 316 -17.14 -6.92 5.73
C GLU A 316 -16.86 -8.21 4.92
N ALA A 317 -15.88 -8.19 4.02
CA ALA A 317 -15.51 -9.35 3.20
C ALA A 317 -14.93 -10.51 4.04
N ILE A 318 -14.20 -10.22 5.13
CA ILE A 318 -13.78 -11.24 6.09
C ILE A 318 -15.01 -11.89 6.74
N ARG A 319 -16.01 -11.10 7.15
CA ARG A 319 -17.24 -11.62 7.74
C ARG A 319 -17.98 -12.55 6.77
N GLU A 320 -18.09 -12.17 5.51
CA GLU A 320 -18.70 -12.99 4.45
C GLU A 320 -17.93 -14.30 4.23
N LEU A 321 -16.60 -14.22 4.08
CA LEU A 321 -15.78 -15.42 3.91
C LEU A 321 -15.85 -16.36 5.12
N LEU A 322 -15.88 -15.82 6.34
CA LEU A 322 -16.02 -16.64 7.55
C LEU A 322 -17.37 -17.39 7.60
N ALA A 323 -18.39 -17.00 6.85
CA ALA A 323 -19.63 -17.75 6.68
C ALA A 323 -19.56 -18.86 5.61
N ASP A 324 -18.54 -18.83 4.75
CA ASP A 324 -18.41 -19.73 3.61
C ASP A 324 -17.87 -21.12 4.01
N ALA A 325 -18.55 -22.17 3.54
CA ALA A 325 -18.22 -23.55 3.89
C ALA A 325 -16.87 -24.00 3.32
N ASP A 326 -16.46 -23.47 2.16
CA ASP A 326 -15.24 -23.89 1.45
C ASP A 326 -13.94 -23.55 2.20
N LEU A 327 -13.99 -22.63 3.19
CA LEU A 327 -12.80 -22.33 4.01
C LEU A 327 -12.22 -23.54 4.76
N GLY A 328 -13.05 -24.55 5.05
CA GLY A 328 -12.68 -25.76 5.75
C GLY A 328 -12.50 -26.98 4.86
N GLY A 329 -12.43 -26.81 3.54
CA GLY A 329 -12.28 -27.91 2.59
C GLY A 329 -10.96 -28.67 2.72
N SER A 330 -10.92 -29.89 2.22
CA SER A 330 -9.75 -30.78 2.28
C SER A 330 -8.90 -30.77 1.02
N ASP A 331 -9.43 -30.29 -0.10
CA ASP A 331 -8.70 -30.15 -1.36
C ASP A 331 -7.94 -28.85 -1.39
N LEU A 332 -6.61 -28.92 -1.24
CA LEU A 332 -5.76 -27.75 -0.98
C LEU A 332 -4.81 -27.40 -2.11
N VAL A 333 -4.54 -28.33 -3.04
CA VAL A 333 -3.48 -28.17 -4.05
C VAL A 333 -3.90 -28.72 -5.39
N VAL A 334 -3.73 -27.92 -6.44
CA VAL A 334 -3.84 -28.34 -7.85
C VAL A 334 -2.44 -28.63 -8.39
N LYS A 335 -2.31 -29.66 -9.18
CA LYS A 335 -1.09 -30.02 -9.92
C LYS A 335 -1.26 -29.69 -11.39
N GLY A 336 -0.23 -29.15 -12.01
CA GLY A 336 -0.19 -28.84 -13.43
C GLY A 336 1.16 -29.12 -14.06
N GLU A 337 1.31 -28.80 -15.34
CA GLU A 337 2.57 -28.93 -16.08
C GLU A 337 3.40 -27.67 -15.92
N ARG A 338 4.69 -27.82 -15.63
CA ARG A 338 5.62 -26.72 -15.41
C ARG A 338 5.69 -25.79 -16.61
N GLN A 339 5.70 -24.47 -16.32
CA GLN A 339 5.83 -23.39 -17.28
C GLN A 339 7.16 -22.62 -17.04
N GLY A 340 7.67 -21.94 -18.08
CA GLY A 340 8.90 -21.16 -18.00
C GLY A 340 8.74 -19.77 -17.41
N THR A 341 7.49 -19.24 -17.35
CA THR A 341 7.21 -17.87 -16.90
C THR A 341 6.03 -17.86 -15.96
N GLY A 342 6.12 -17.09 -14.87
CA GLY A 342 5.06 -16.88 -13.92
C GLY A 342 4.93 -15.41 -13.54
N ILE A 343 3.70 -14.89 -13.57
CA ILE A 343 3.37 -13.51 -13.22
C ILE A 343 2.23 -13.52 -12.20
N GLY A 344 2.47 -12.88 -11.06
CA GLY A 344 1.47 -12.71 -10.02
C GLY A 344 1.27 -11.22 -9.72
N VAL A 345 0.01 -10.77 -9.77
CA VAL A 345 -0.37 -9.40 -9.48
C VAL A 345 -1.49 -9.41 -8.46
N ILE A 346 -1.37 -8.55 -7.46
CA ILE A 346 -2.39 -8.29 -6.43
C ILE A 346 -2.42 -6.81 -6.09
N GLU A 347 -3.47 -6.38 -5.41
CA GLU A 347 -3.55 -5.08 -4.77
C GLU A 347 -3.06 -5.16 -3.32
N ALA A 348 -1.76 -4.97 -3.11
CA ALA A 348 -1.22 -4.84 -1.76
C ALA A 348 -1.80 -3.61 -1.03
N PRO A 349 -1.71 -3.47 0.30
CA PRO A 349 -2.27 -2.33 1.03
C PRO A 349 -1.88 -0.97 0.43
N ARG A 350 -0.68 -0.87 -0.14
CA ARG A 350 -0.11 0.36 -0.71
C ARG A 350 -0.31 0.53 -2.20
N GLY A 351 -0.87 -0.48 -2.87
CA GLY A 351 -1.18 -0.44 -4.30
C GLY A 351 -0.83 -1.71 -5.04
N THR A 352 -0.93 -1.65 -6.36
CA THR A 352 -0.68 -2.77 -7.26
C THR A 352 0.76 -3.27 -7.12
N LEU A 353 0.91 -4.58 -6.91
CA LEU A 353 2.17 -5.28 -6.66
C LEU A 353 2.35 -6.35 -7.72
N PHE A 354 3.46 -6.28 -8.47
CA PHE A 354 3.80 -7.23 -9.53
C PHE A 354 5.00 -8.08 -9.11
N HIS A 355 4.87 -9.39 -9.25
CA HIS A 355 5.94 -10.38 -9.17
C HIS A 355 6.01 -11.12 -10.49
N HIS A 356 7.14 -11.03 -11.18
CA HIS A 356 7.38 -11.67 -12.46
C HIS A 356 8.66 -12.49 -12.41
N TYR A 357 8.55 -13.78 -12.68
CA TYR A 357 9.65 -14.73 -12.63
C TYR A 357 9.77 -15.51 -13.94
N GLU A 358 11.00 -15.79 -14.35
CA GLU A 358 11.32 -16.79 -15.35
C GLU A 358 12.14 -17.90 -14.69
N ALA A 359 11.89 -19.15 -15.04
CA ALA A 359 12.57 -20.31 -14.47
C ALA A 359 13.05 -21.25 -15.58
N ASP A 360 14.19 -21.90 -15.34
CA ASP A 360 14.74 -22.93 -16.25
C ASP A 360 14.04 -24.27 -16.09
N ALA A 361 14.49 -25.26 -16.88
CA ALA A 361 13.94 -26.62 -16.85
C ALA A 361 14.14 -27.33 -15.50
N GLN A 362 15.09 -26.92 -14.68
CA GLN A 362 15.34 -27.42 -13.32
C GLN A 362 14.44 -26.73 -12.29
N GLY A 363 13.78 -25.62 -12.68
CA GLY A 363 12.94 -24.82 -11.80
C GLY A 363 13.70 -23.76 -11.00
N LEU A 364 14.91 -23.43 -11.42
CA LEU A 364 15.68 -22.34 -10.86
C LEU A 364 15.33 -21.02 -11.52
N ILE A 365 15.14 -19.99 -10.72
CA ILE A 365 14.82 -18.63 -11.21
C ILE A 365 15.99 -18.07 -12.02
N THR A 366 15.74 -17.77 -13.29
CA THR A 366 16.69 -17.13 -14.20
C THR A 366 16.52 -15.63 -14.27
N ARG A 367 15.28 -15.13 -14.07
CA ARG A 367 14.95 -13.71 -14.05
C ARG A 367 13.87 -13.39 -13.02
N CYS A 368 14.02 -12.24 -12.38
CA CYS A 368 13.05 -11.69 -11.45
C CYS A 368 12.84 -10.21 -11.75
N ASN A 369 11.59 -9.75 -11.83
CA ASN A 369 11.23 -8.33 -11.83
C ASN A 369 10.12 -8.10 -10.81
N LEU A 370 10.32 -7.12 -9.93
CA LEU A 370 9.38 -6.75 -8.87
C LEU A 370 9.02 -5.27 -9.03
N ILE A 371 7.74 -4.98 -9.35
CA ILE A 371 7.23 -3.61 -9.27
C ILE A 371 6.44 -3.51 -7.98
N VAL A 372 7.08 -2.98 -6.95
CA VAL A 372 6.46 -2.79 -5.64
C VAL A 372 5.56 -1.55 -5.67
N SER A 373 4.43 -1.59 -4.95
CA SER A 373 3.43 -0.52 -4.95
C SER A 373 4.02 0.88 -4.70
N THR A 374 4.98 1.00 -3.78
CA THR A 374 5.70 2.25 -3.49
C THR A 374 6.52 2.74 -4.69
N THR A 375 7.05 1.83 -5.51
CA THR A 375 7.72 2.18 -6.78
C THR A 375 6.77 2.88 -7.74
N SER A 376 5.53 2.37 -7.87
CA SER A 376 4.50 2.99 -8.72
C SER A 376 4.10 4.39 -8.25
N ASN A 377 4.15 4.66 -6.94
CA ASN A 377 3.85 5.97 -6.38
C ASN A 377 5.06 6.93 -6.33
N ASN A 378 6.24 6.54 -6.83
CA ASN A 378 7.46 7.33 -6.69
C ASN A 378 7.33 8.73 -7.28
N GLN A 379 6.88 8.86 -8.54
CA GLN A 379 6.67 10.17 -9.16
C GLN A 379 5.60 10.98 -8.42
N ALA A 380 4.53 10.33 -7.97
CA ALA A 380 3.45 10.98 -7.24
C ALA A 380 3.93 11.55 -5.89
N MET A 381 4.75 10.80 -5.15
CA MET A 381 5.35 11.30 -3.90
C MET A 381 6.28 12.48 -4.14
N ASN A 382 7.12 12.42 -5.18
CA ASN A 382 7.97 13.56 -5.58
C ASN A 382 7.14 14.80 -5.91
N THR A 383 6.06 14.64 -6.68
CA THR A 383 5.15 15.74 -7.01
C THR A 383 4.44 16.31 -5.78
N ALA A 384 3.99 15.45 -4.84
CA ALA A 384 3.38 15.91 -3.60
C ALA A 384 4.37 16.72 -2.74
N VAL A 385 5.60 16.23 -2.59
CA VAL A 385 6.67 16.92 -1.87
C VAL A 385 6.98 18.26 -2.51
N GLU A 386 7.09 18.31 -3.84
CA GLU A 386 7.32 19.57 -4.59
C GLU A 386 6.20 20.58 -4.36
N ARG A 387 4.93 20.16 -4.41
CA ARG A 387 3.77 21.01 -4.15
C ARG A 387 3.74 21.54 -2.73
N VAL A 388 3.98 20.68 -1.74
CA VAL A 388 4.03 21.09 -0.32
C VAL A 388 5.21 22.03 -0.07
N ALA A 389 6.38 21.73 -0.59
CA ALA A 389 7.53 22.60 -0.45
C ALA A 389 7.28 23.96 -1.13
N ALA A 390 6.65 23.99 -2.30
CA ALA A 390 6.29 25.26 -2.96
C ALA A 390 5.27 26.09 -2.17
N GLN A 391 4.37 25.44 -1.43
CA GLN A 391 3.32 26.09 -0.64
C GLN A 391 3.84 26.65 0.69
N TYR A 392 4.75 25.93 1.35
CA TYR A 392 5.13 26.21 2.75
C TYR A 392 6.58 26.72 2.91
N PHE A 393 7.42 26.64 1.88
CA PHE A 393 8.80 27.15 1.93
C PHE A 393 8.85 28.62 1.52
N ASP A 394 9.27 29.48 2.44
CA ASP A 394 9.37 30.94 2.25
C ASP A 394 10.63 31.39 1.48
N GLY A 395 11.49 30.46 1.09
CA GLY A 395 12.75 30.73 0.37
C GLY A 395 13.93 31.10 1.28
N ARG A 396 13.76 31.09 2.61
CA ARG A 396 14.80 31.52 3.57
C ARG A 396 15.35 30.37 4.40
N ALA A 397 14.52 29.73 5.19
CA ALA A 397 14.98 28.70 6.11
C ALA A 397 14.07 27.50 6.12
N ILE A 398 14.64 26.31 6.25
CA ILE A 398 13.89 25.06 6.49
C ILE A 398 13.51 25.01 7.95
N THR A 399 12.22 25.07 8.23
CA THR A 399 11.66 25.04 9.58
C THR A 399 11.20 23.61 9.94
N GLU A 400 11.02 23.33 11.24
CA GLU A 400 10.41 22.07 11.68
C GLU A 400 9.02 21.85 11.10
N GLY A 401 8.20 22.90 11.04
CA GLY A 401 6.88 22.84 10.41
C GLY A 401 6.94 22.42 8.94
N LEU A 402 7.87 22.98 8.14
CA LEU A 402 8.07 22.56 6.76
C LEU A 402 8.48 21.07 6.68
N LEU A 403 9.41 20.62 7.54
CA LEU A 403 9.83 19.22 7.57
C LEU A 403 8.63 18.30 7.85
N ASN A 404 7.78 18.66 8.82
CA ASN A 404 6.60 17.87 9.10
C ASN A 404 5.59 17.89 7.97
N HIS A 405 5.34 19.01 7.32
CA HIS A 405 4.45 19.08 6.16
C HIS A 405 4.92 18.17 5.02
N ILE A 406 6.23 18.11 4.76
CA ILE A 406 6.82 17.16 3.79
C ILE A 406 6.58 15.72 4.23
N GLU A 407 6.78 15.39 5.50
CA GLU A 407 6.49 14.04 6.03
C GLU A 407 5.01 13.69 5.93
N VAL A 408 4.09 14.61 6.22
CA VAL A 408 2.64 14.40 6.09
C VAL A 408 2.27 14.08 4.64
N ALA A 409 2.87 14.80 3.66
CA ALA A 409 2.65 14.51 2.25
C ALA A 409 3.11 13.09 1.87
N ILE A 410 4.27 12.66 2.37
CA ILE A 410 4.81 11.31 2.15
C ILE A 410 3.94 10.25 2.84
N ARG A 411 3.53 10.49 4.10
CA ARG A 411 2.70 9.57 4.90
C ARG A 411 1.34 9.30 4.27
N ALA A 412 0.77 10.24 3.50
CA ALA A 412 -0.50 10.02 2.81
C ALA A 412 -0.45 8.78 1.89
N TYR A 413 0.68 8.53 1.24
CA TYR A 413 0.92 7.38 0.37
C TYR A 413 1.23 6.08 1.12
N ASP A 414 1.52 6.15 2.43
CA ASP A 414 1.95 4.99 3.23
C ASP A 414 3.15 4.24 2.59
N PRO A 415 4.25 4.94 2.24
CA PRO A 415 5.33 4.28 1.54
C PRO A 415 6.01 3.19 2.40
N CYS A 416 6.41 2.09 1.77
CA CYS A 416 7.07 0.99 2.45
C CYS A 416 8.52 1.31 2.88
N LEU A 417 9.01 2.50 2.59
CA LEU A 417 10.34 2.98 2.96
C LEU A 417 10.55 3.01 4.46
N SER A 418 9.53 3.40 5.22
CA SER A 418 9.59 3.41 6.68
C SER A 418 9.79 2.02 7.29
N CYS A 419 9.52 0.96 6.54
CA CYS A 419 9.75 -0.41 6.97
C CYS A 419 11.20 -0.86 6.70
N ALA A 420 11.77 -0.49 5.57
CA ALA A 420 13.15 -0.81 5.20
C ALA A 420 14.17 -0.04 6.05
N THR A 421 13.76 1.12 6.56
CA THR A 421 14.62 2.07 7.29
C THR A 421 14.40 2.06 8.80
N HIS A 422 13.55 1.19 9.36
CA HIS A 422 13.38 1.00 10.80
C HIS A 422 14.58 0.25 11.42
N ALA A 423 15.67 0.96 11.59
CA ALA A 423 16.65 0.61 12.61
C ALA A 423 16.30 1.41 13.88
N LEU A 424 15.47 0.83 14.75
CA LEU A 424 15.30 1.23 16.17
C LEU A 424 15.26 2.77 16.43
N GLY A 425 14.33 3.48 15.82
CA GLY A 425 14.03 4.87 16.19
C GLY A 425 15.09 5.91 15.80
N GLN A 426 16.02 5.60 14.90
CA GLN A 426 17.13 6.50 14.52
C GLN A 426 17.11 6.90 13.04
N MET A 427 15.95 7.35 12.53
CA MET A 427 15.91 7.89 11.17
C MET A 427 15.92 9.42 11.19
N PRO A 428 17.04 10.05 10.79
CA PRO A 428 17.02 11.48 10.53
C PRO A 428 16.27 11.77 9.23
N LEU A 429 15.39 12.76 9.24
CA LEU A 429 14.93 13.41 8.02
C LEU A 429 15.99 14.47 7.65
N GLU A 430 16.50 14.42 6.43
CA GLU A 430 17.42 15.42 5.90
C GLU A 430 16.76 16.13 4.72
N VAL A 431 16.74 17.45 4.76
CA VAL A 431 16.21 18.28 3.69
C VAL A 431 17.23 19.35 3.34
N SER A 432 17.61 19.41 2.07
CA SER A 432 18.48 20.42 1.51
C SER A 432 17.70 21.34 0.56
N ALA A 433 17.89 22.64 0.72
CA ALA A 433 17.50 23.63 -0.26
C ALA A 433 18.69 23.92 -1.18
N LEU A 434 18.47 23.83 -2.50
CA LEU A 434 19.52 24.07 -3.49
C LEU A 434 19.18 25.34 -4.30
N ALA A 435 20.18 26.14 -4.59
CA ALA A 435 20.11 27.21 -5.57
C ALA A 435 20.02 26.63 -7.00
N PRO A 436 19.63 27.45 -8.03
CA PRO A 436 19.54 26.99 -9.42
C PRO A 436 20.85 26.41 -9.99
N ASP A 437 22.01 26.84 -9.47
CA ASP A 437 23.34 26.34 -9.84
C ASP A 437 23.75 25.05 -9.11
N GLY A 438 22.86 24.53 -8.21
CA GLY A 438 23.11 23.33 -7.43
C GLY A 438 23.82 23.57 -6.09
N ALA A 439 24.18 24.80 -5.74
CA ALA A 439 24.76 25.12 -4.44
C ALA A 439 23.76 24.89 -3.31
N VAL A 440 24.21 24.31 -2.20
CA VAL A 440 23.38 24.11 -1.00
C VAL A 440 23.13 25.44 -0.32
N VAL A 441 21.89 25.92 -0.31
CA VAL A 441 21.46 27.16 0.37
C VAL A 441 21.21 26.90 1.86
N ASP A 442 20.56 25.78 2.17
CA ASP A 442 20.29 25.36 3.54
C ASP A 442 20.21 23.83 3.61
N LEU A 443 20.67 23.27 4.71
CA LEU A 443 20.62 21.84 5.01
C LEU A 443 20.18 21.65 6.44
N VAL A 444 19.05 20.99 6.64
CA VAL A 444 18.54 20.69 7.97
C VAL A 444 18.36 19.18 8.12
N ARG A 445 18.85 18.65 9.20
CA ARG A 445 18.65 17.27 9.63
C ARG A 445 17.85 17.25 10.92
N ARG A 446 16.77 16.48 10.96
CA ARG A 446 16.01 16.20 12.18
C ARG A 446 16.31 14.78 12.66
N ALA A 447 16.80 14.65 13.88
CA ALA A 447 17.01 13.37 14.54
C ALA A 447 15.67 12.76 15.03
N ALA A 448 15.69 11.50 15.45
CA ALA A 448 14.50 10.78 15.93
C ALA A 448 13.86 11.40 17.19
N ASP A 449 14.65 12.09 18.00
CA ASP A 449 14.21 12.82 19.19
C ASP A 449 13.64 14.22 18.90
N GLY A 450 13.56 14.59 17.60
CA GLY A 450 13.10 15.90 17.15
C GLY A 450 14.18 16.98 17.09
N THR A 451 15.40 16.69 17.54
CA THR A 451 16.53 17.65 17.50
C THR A 451 16.85 18.05 16.07
N LEU A 452 16.87 19.36 15.80
CA LEU A 452 17.29 19.92 14.52
C LEU A 452 18.77 20.26 14.55
N THR A 453 19.49 19.85 13.51
CA THR A 453 20.88 20.20 13.29
C THR A 453 21.06 20.77 11.89
N ARG A 454 22.00 21.74 11.75
CA ARG A 454 22.41 22.32 10.46
C ARG A 454 23.86 21.98 10.23
N PRO A 455 24.18 20.88 9.50
CA PRO A 455 25.57 20.54 9.18
C PRO A 455 26.22 21.67 8.39
N GLY A 456 27.30 22.24 8.91
CA GLY A 456 28.02 23.35 8.29
C GLY A 456 27.72 24.74 8.86
N ALA A 457 26.72 24.90 9.72
CA ALA A 457 26.63 26.11 10.54
C ALA A 457 27.70 26.02 11.64
N THR A 458 28.75 26.79 11.51
CA THR A 458 29.71 27.00 12.61
C THR A 458 28.98 27.62 13.79
N PRO A 459 29.23 27.20 15.04
CA PRO A 459 28.51 27.67 16.24
C PRO A 459 28.64 29.19 16.43
#